data_a6b2649c7a2b5b7f462a6815c76ea923
#
_entry.id   a6b2649c7a2b5b7f462a6815c76ea923
#
_cell.length_a   1.000
_cell.length_b   1.000
_cell.length_c   1.000
_cell.angle_alpha   90.00
_cell.angle_beta   90.00
_cell.angle_gamma   90.00
#
_symmetry.space_group_name_H-M   'P 1'
#
loop_
_entity.id
_entity.type
_entity.pdbx_description
1 polymer ?
#
loop_
_entity_poly.entity_id
_entity_poly.type
_entity_poly.pdbx_seq_one_letter_code
_entity_poly.pdbx_strand_id
1 'polypeptide(L)'
;MHESEKKCIGIDVGGTSVKIGLFETDGTLLFKWEVPTRKEEGGRYILEDVAASIREVLTEKEIHLSDILGAGMGIPGPVLPDGYVEVCVNLGWRDVNPQKELSAMLDNIPVKSGNDANVAALGEMWRGGGMGFTDIV
;
A
#
# COMPACT_ATOMS: atom_id res chain seq x y z
N MET A 1 9.40 -25.50 1.02
CA MET A 1 9.21 -24.78 0.94
C MET A 1 8.70 -23.95 1.80
N HIS A 2 8.49 -23.07 1.77
CA HIS A 2 8.37 -22.13 2.66
C HIS A 2 7.18 -21.33 2.44
N GLU A 3 6.04 -21.87 2.64
CA GLU A 3 4.92 -21.09 2.49
C GLU A 3 4.86 -20.09 3.50
N SER A 4 5.46 -20.25 4.58
CA SER A 4 5.43 -19.27 5.64
C SER A 4 6.09 -18.01 5.23
N GLU A 5 6.66 -17.96 4.05
CA GLU A 5 7.32 -16.75 3.68
C GLU A 5 6.42 -15.74 3.02
N LYS A 6 5.14 -15.91 3.02
CA LYS A 6 4.25 -14.90 2.50
C LYS A 6 4.31 -13.64 3.34
N LYS A 7 4.18 -12.50 2.68
CA LYS A 7 4.32 -11.21 3.32
C LYS A 7 3.25 -10.25 2.87
N CYS A 8 3.15 -9.13 3.55
CA CYS A 8 2.17 -8.11 3.23
C CYS A 8 2.86 -6.75 3.20
N ILE A 9 2.25 -5.79 2.53
CA ILE A 9 2.82 -4.45 2.41
C ILE A 9 1.81 -3.44 2.93
N GLY A 10 2.28 -2.48 3.72
CA GLY A 10 1.45 -1.38 4.17
C GLY A 10 2.01 -0.08 3.61
N ILE A 11 1.13 0.80 3.14
CA ILE A 11 1.54 2.03 2.50
C ILE A 11 0.75 3.17 3.11
N ASP A 12 1.45 4.20 3.59
CA ASP A 12 0.81 5.37 4.17
C ASP A 12 1.17 6.55 3.26
N VAL A 13 0.24 7.00 2.44
CA VAL A 13 0.51 8.07 1.50
C VAL A 13 0.29 9.39 2.18
N GLY A 14 1.33 10.13 2.42
CA GLY A 14 1.25 11.44 3.04
C GLY A 14 1.49 12.53 2.04
N GLY A 15 1.22 13.76 2.41
CA GLY A 15 1.41 14.89 1.51
C GLY A 15 2.86 15.24 1.27
N THR A 16 3.77 14.76 2.11
CA THR A 16 5.20 15.04 1.97
C THR A 16 5.98 13.79 1.61
N SER A 17 5.65 12.68 2.22
CA SER A 17 6.33 11.43 1.92
C SER A 17 5.36 10.28 2.01
N VAL A 18 5.69 9.18 1.35
CA VAL A 18 4.92 7.94 1.41
C VAL A 18 5.75 6.98 2.24
N LYS A 19 5.15 6.45 3.31
CA LYS A 19 5.84 5.51 4.18
C LYS A 19 5.37 4.11 3.85
N ILE A 20 6.30 3.19 3.70
CA ILE A 20 5.99 1.84 3.25
C ILE A 20 6.62 0.84 4.22
N GLY A 21 5.88 -0.19 4.54
CA GLY A 21 6.38 -1.24 5.44
C GLY A 21 6.15 -2.61 4.84
N LEU A 22 7.11 -3.49 5.07
CA LEU A 22 7.01 -4.89 4.69
C LEU A 22 6.80 -5.68 5.96
N PHE A 23 5.77 -6.49 5.98
CA PHE A 23 5.36 -7.21 7.19
C PHE A 23 5.22 -8.68 6.94
N GLU A 24 5.40 -9.46 7.98
CA GLU A 24 5.02 -10.85 7.94
C GLU A 24 3.53 -10.93 8.17
N THR A 25 2.93 -12.06 7.86
CA THR A 25 1.48 -12.18 7.97
C THR A 25 1.00 -12.10 9.42
N ASP A 26 1.89 -12.25 10.39
CA ASP A 26 1.48 -12.09 11.78
C ASP A 26 1.59 -10.63 12.23
N GLY A 27 1.93 -9.73 11.33
CA GLY A 27 2.01 -8.32 11.67
C GLY A 27 3.38 -7.83 12.06
N THR A 28 4.37 -8.72 12.10
CA THR A 28 5.73 -8.31 12.45
C THR A 28 6.32 -7.45 11.34
N LEU A 29 6.80 -6.27 11.70
CA LEU A 29 7.40 -5.37 10.72
C LEU A 29 8.81 -5.88 10.41
N LEU A 30 9.07 -6.17 9.15
CA LEU A 30 10.37 -6.63 8.72
C LEU A 30 11.26 -5.49 8.25
N PHE A 31 10.70 -4.51 7.59
CA PHE A 31 11.50 -3.43 7.04
C PHE A 31 10.59 -2.29 6.68
N LYS A 32 11.02 -1.05 6.87
CA LYS A 32 10.23 0.09 6.47
C LYS A 32 11.11 1.12 5.81
N TRP A 33 10.52 1.90 4.93
CA TRP A 33 11.25 2.94 4.22
C TRP A 33 10.25 3.99 3.76
N GLU A 34 10.74 5.06 3.16
CA GLU A 34 9.82 6.07 2.64
C GLU A 34 10.38 6.68 1.38
N VAL A 35 9.51 7.23 0.58
CA VAL A 35 9.87 7.93 -0.64
C VAL A 35 9.17 9.27 -0.63
N PRO A 36 9.70 10.28 -1.33
CA PRO A 36 9.03 11.59 -1.38
C PRO A 36 7.72 11.49 -2.15
N THR A 37 6.77 12.32 -1.78
CA THR A 37 5.50 12.39 -2.50
C THR A 37 5.65 13.41 -3.60
N ARG A 38 5.72 12.97 -4.87
CA ARG A 38 5.86 13.90 -5.97
C ARG A 38 4.49 14.32 -6.43
N LYS A 39 4.09 15.52 -6.08
CA LYS A 39 2.75 16.00 -6.38
C LYS A 39 2.67 16.70 -7.73
N GLU A 40 3.75 16.85 -8.44
CA GLU A 40 3.74 17.50 -9.74
C GLU A 40 2.80 16.79 -10.68
N GLU A 41 2.24 17.53 -11.56
CA GLU A 41 1.35 17.03 -12.60
C GLU A 41 0.22 16.21 -12.02
N GLY A 42 -0.41 16.76 -11.00
CA GLY A 42 -1.58 16.12 -10.42
C GLY A 42 -1.28 14.86 -9.66
N GLY A 43 -0.06 14.71 -9.17
CA GLY A 43 0.31 13.55 -8.38
C GLY A 43 0.43 12.27 -9.18
N ARG A 44 0.59 12.38 -10.50
CA ARG A 44 0.58 11.19 -11.34
C ARG A 44 1.76 10.27 -11.08
N TYR A 45 2.83 10.79 -10.49
CA TYR A 45 4.02 9.96 -10.28
C TYR A 45 4.03 9.25 -8.93
N ILE A 46 3.07 9.54 -8.05
CA ILE A 46 3.10 8.99 -6.70
C ILE A 46 3.06 7.47 -6.71
N LEU A 47 2.10 6.89 -7.43
CA LEU A 47 1.97 5.44 -7.43
C LEU A 47 3.11 4.77 -8.18
N GLU A 48 3.62 5.43 -9.22
CA GLU A 48 4.75 4.88 -9.95
C GLU A 48 5.97 4.82 -9.06
N ASP A 49 6.20 5.86 -8.25
CA ASP A 49 7.33 5.88 -7.34
C ASP A 49 7.19 4.82 -6.26
N VAL A 50 5.96 4.64 -5.75
CA VAL A 50 5.70 3.62 -4.75
C VAL A 50 5.97 2.24 -5.32
N ALA A 51 5.44 1.97 -6.50
CA ALA A 51 5.63 0.65 -7.12
C ALA A 51 7.09 0.37 -7.40
N ALA A 52 7.80 1.37 -7.91
CA ALA A 52 9.23 1.19 -8.22
C ALA A 52 10.02 0.90 -6.94
N SER A 53 9.73 1.62 -5.85
CA SER A 53 10.46 1.40 -4.62
C SER A 53 10.14 0.04 -4.02
N ILE A 54 8.91 -0.43 -4.13
CA ILE A 54 8.54 -1.74 -3.64
C ILE A 54 9.29 -2.81 -4.40
N ARG A 55 9.34 -2.71 -5.73
CA ARG A 55 10.06 -3.70 -6.52
C ARG A 55 11.53 -3.69 -6.18
N GLU A 56 12.09 -2.52 -5.94
CA GLU A 56 13.51 -2.42 -5.63
C GLU A 56 13.83 -3.06 -4.29
N VAL A 57 13.01 -2.79 -3.26
CA VAL A 57 13.26 -3.36 -1.95
C VAL A 57 13.07 -4.87 -1.97
N LEU A 58 12.06 -5.36 -2.67
CA LEU A 58 11.85 -6.80 -2.73
C LEU A 58 12.99 -7.48 -3.44
N THR A 59 13.52 -6.86 -4.47
CA THR A 59 14.67 -7.42 -5.18
C THR A 59 15.89 -7.45 -4.27
N GLU A 60 16.13 -6.38 -3.53
CA GLU A 60 17.27 -6.36 -2.64
C GLU A 60 17.17 -7.41 -1.58
N LYS A 61 15.98 -7.71 -1.10
CA LYS A 61 15.80 -8.68 -0.07
C LYS A 61 15.52 -10.08 -0.58
N GLU A 62 15.59 -10.23 -1.90
CA GLU A 62 15.38 -11.53 -2.54
C GLU A 62 14.02 -12.11 -2.23
N ILE A 63 13.00 -11.25 -2.25
CA ILE A 63 11.63 -11.67 -2.02
C ILE A 63 10.90 -11.54 -3.33
N HIS A 64 10.15 -12.56 -3.71
CA HIS A 64 9.40 -12.52 -4.96
C HIS A 64 8.07 -11.82 -4.74
N LEU A 65 7.65 -11.04 -5.72
CA LEU A 65 6.38 -10.36 -5.65
C LEU A 65 5.24 -11.37 -5.48
N SER A 66 5.41 -12.56 -6.02
CA SER A 66 4.37 -13.58 -5.87
C SER A 66 4.21 -14.05 -4.42
N ASP A 67 5.15 -13.70 -3.54
CA ASP A 67 5.02 -14.02 -2.14
C ASP A 67 4.32 -12.92 -1.36
N ILE A 68 3.91 -11.85 -2.01
CA ILE A 68 3.18 -10.77 -1.36
C ILE A 68 1.70 -11.07 -1.47
N LEU A 69 1.04 -11.24 -0.32
CA LEU A 69 -0.37 -11.53 -0.30
C LEU A 69 -1.19 -10.32 -0.69
N GLY A 70 -0.75 -9.16 -0.38
CA GLY A 70 -1.48 -7.96 -0.74
C GLY A 70 -0.88 -6.72 -0.12
N ALA A 71 -1.44 -5.58 -0.45
CA ALA A 71 -0.99 -4.29 0.06
C ALA A 71 -2.18 -3.48 0.54
N GLY A 72 -2.02 -2.80 1.66
CA GLY A 72 -3.01 -1.86 2.15
C GLY A 72 -2.46 -0.46 2.03
N MET A 73 -3.28 0.48 1.60
CA MET A 73 -2.82 1.82 1.33
C MET A 73 -3.73 2.82 2.00
N GLY A 74 -3.17 3.70 2.83
CA GLY A 74 -3.91 4.78 3.45
C GLY A 74 -3.76 6.04 2.64
N ILE A 75 -4.87 6.73 2.39
CA ILE A 75 -4.90 7.94 1.59
C ILE A 75 -5.37 9.09 2.47
N PRO A 76 -4.77 10.28 2.39
CA PRO A 76 -5.16 11.38 3.25
C PRO A 76 -6.39 12.10 2.71
N GLY A 77 -7.48 11.39 2.56
CA GLY A 77 -8.72 11.95 2.06
C GLY A 77 -9.76 10.87 1.88
N PRO A 78 -10.95 11.23 1.46
CA PRO A 78 -12.04 10.27 1.32
C PRO A 78 -11.77 9.27 0.20
N VAL A 79 -12.08 8.02 0.46
CA VAL A 79 -11.93 6.96 -0.52
C VAL A 79 -13.25 6.22 -0.58
N LEU A 80 -13.77 6.01 -1.76
CA LEU A 80 -15.03 5.30 -1.94
C LEU A 80 -14.81 3.79 -1.74
N PRO A 81 -15.88 3.03 -1.55
CA PRO A 81 -15.72 1.60 -1.23
C PRO A 81 -14.91 0.80 -2.24
N ASP A 82 -14.93 1.19 -3.50
CA ASP A 82 -14.16 0.47 -4.51
C ASP A 82 -12.75 1.00 -4.66
N GLY A 83 -12.35 1.92 -3.79
CA GLY A 83 -11.00 2.46 -3.82
C GLY A 83 -10.86 3.74 -4.64
N TYR A 84 -11.93 4.21 -5.25
CA TYR A 84 -11.87 5.39 -6.11
C TYR A 84 -11.74 6.66 -5.28
N VAL A 85 -10.89 7.57 -5.70
CA VAL A 85 -10.66 8.85 -5.05
C VAL A 85 -11.10 9.95 -5.99
N GLU A 86 -12.18 10.65 -5.64
CA GLU A 86 -12.66 11.71 -6.50
C GLU A 86 -11.72 12.90 -6.44
N VAL A 87 -11.30 13.29 -5.26
CA VAL A 87 -10.38 14.40 -5.08
C VAL A 87 -9.57 14.15 -3.83
N CYS A 88 -8.28 14.36 -3.91
CA CYS A 88 -7.44 14.38 -2.73
C CYS A 88 -6.48 15.56 -2.88
N VAL A 89 -6.84 16.68 -2.25
CA VAL A 89 -6.12 17.92 -2.43
C VAL A 89 -4.66 17.80 -2.01
N ASN A 90 -4.41 17.07 -0.92
CA ASN A 90 -3.04 16.96 -0.42
C ASN A 90 -2.10 16.27 -1.39
N LEU A 91 -2.63 15.49 -2.31
CA LEU A 91 -1.80 14.77 -3.27
C LEU A 91 -1.94 15.32 -4.67
N GLY A 92 -2.89 16.21 -4.87
CA GLY A 92 -3.18 16.73 -6.20
C GLY A 92 -3.99 15.77 -7.05
N TRP A 93 -4.54 14.74 -6.45
CA TRP A 93 -5.28 13.73 -7.22
C TRP A 93 -6.70 14.15 -7.51
N ARG A 94 -7.17 13.75 -8.69
CA ARG A 94 -8.55 13.93 -9.08
C ARG A 94 -8.91 12.74 -9.94
N ASP A 95 -10.00 12.07 -9.60
CA ASP A 95 -10.51 10.94 -10.40
C ASP A 95 -9.47 9.84 -10.56
N VAL A 96 -8.90 9.38 -9.44
CA VAL A 96 -7.86 8.36 -9.46
C VAL A 96 -8.36 7.14 -8.69
N ASN A 97 -8.08 5.95 -9.20
CA ASN A 97 -8.34 4.75 -8.42
C ASN A 97 -6.99 4.12 -8.08
N PRO A 98 -6.39 4.55 -6.95
CA PRO A 98 -5.04 4.09 -6.62
C PRO A 98 -4.98 2.60 -6.36
N GLN A 99 -6.09 2.02 -5.90
CA GLN A 99 -6.14 0.60 -5.64
C GLN A 99 -5.94 -0.19 -6.91
N LYS A 100 -6.64 0.17 -7.98
CA LYS A 100 -6.51 -0.53 -9.25
C LYS A 100 -5.19 -0.22 -9.92
N GLU A 101 -4.77 1.03 -9.85
CA GLU A 101 -3.54 1.42 -10.54
C GLU A 101 -2.32 0.78 -9.92
N LEU A 102 -2.23 0.78 -8.60
CA LEU A 102 -1.07 0.19 -7.95
C LEU A 102 -1.07 -1.32 -8.14
N SER A 103 -2.23 -1.94 -8.07
CA SER A 103 -2.34 -3.38 -8.31
C SER A 103 -1.77 -3.74 -9.68
N ALA A 104 -2.15 -2.97 -10.70
CA ALA A 104 -1.68 -3.24 -12.05
C ALA A 104 -0.17 -3.07 -12.16
N MET A 105 0.41 -2.16 -11.38
CA MET A 105 1.85 -1.94 -11.41
C MET A 105 2.62 -3.02 -10.67
N LEU A 106 1.95 -3.81 -9.85
CA LEU A 106 2.60 -4.82 -9.03
C LEU A 106 2.05 -6.20 -9.36
N ASP A 107 1.96 -6.52 -10.62
CA ASP A 107 1.58 -7.85 -11.12
C ASP A 107 0.22 -8.30 -10.59
N ASN A 108 -0.66 -7.34 -10.40
CA ASN A 108 -2.04 -7.59 -9.99
C ASN A 108 -2.19 -8.20 -8.61
N ILE A 109 -1.29 -7.88 -7.69
CA ILE A 109 -1.50 -8.32 -6.30
C ILE A 109 -2.69 -7.55 -5.75
N PRO A 110 -3.43 -8.11 -4.81
CA PRO A 110 -4.56 -7.39 -4.21
C PRO A 110 -4.11 -6.13 -3.51
N VAL A 111 -4.78 -5.01 -3.77
CA VAL A 111 -4.49 -3.75 -3.10
C VAL A 111 -5.80 -3.19 -2.58
N LYS A 112 -5.81 -2.78 -1.30
CA LYS A 112 -6.97 -2.20 -0.69
C LYS A 112 -6.61 -0.80 -0.26
N SER A 113 -7.42 0.19 -0.56
CA SER A 113 -7.13 1.55 -0.13
C SER A 113 -8.23 2.04 0.79
N GLY A 114 -7.91 2.98 1.65
CA GLY A 114 -8.85 3.59 2.56
C GLY A 114 -8.28 4.91 2.99
N ASN A 115 -9.05 5.66 3.80
CA ASN A 115 -8.54 6.93 4.21
C ASN A 115 -7.46 6.75 5.27
N ASP A 116 -6.71 7.83 5.56
CA ASP A 116 -5.58 7.77 6.46
C ASP A 116 -5.87 7.09 7.76
N ALA A 117 -7.01 7.33 8.33
CA ALA A 117 -7.34 6.78 9.62
C ALA A 117 -7.42 5.27 9.60
N ASN A 118 -7.48 4.65 8.44
CA ASN A 118 -7.60 3.22 8.34
C ASN A 118 -6.28 2.51 8.23
N VAL A 119 -5.17 3.24 8.20
CA VAL A 119 -3.88 2.58 8.02
C VAL A 119 -3.57 1.64 9.17
N ALA A 120 -3.80 2.07 10.40
CA ALA A 120 -3.54 1.22 11.55
C ALA A 120 -4.44 -0.01 11.52
N ALA A 121 -5.69 0.18 11.10
CA ALA A 121 -6.61 -0.93 11.01
C ALA A 121 -6.15 -1.94 9.98
N LEU A 122 -5.62 -1.46 8.85
CA LEU A 122 -5.11 -2.37 7.85
C LEU A 122 -3.95 -3.18 8.40
N GLY A 123 -3.10 -2.55 9.19
CA GLY A 123 -2.01 -3.26 9.84
C GLY A 123 -2.52 -4.32 10.78
N GLU A 124 -3.57 -3.98 11.53
CA GLU A 124 -4.14 -4.94 12.45
C GLU A 124 -4.76 -6.12 11.73
N MET A 125 -5.36 -5.88 10.58
CA MET A 125 -5.88 -6.96 9.82
C MET A 125 -4.82 -7.95 9.48
N TRP A 126 -3.68 -7.50 9.05
CA TRP A 126 -2.65 -8.41 8.67
C TRP A 126 -1.96 -9.03 9.83
N ARG A 127 -1.99 -8.34 11.01
CA ARG A 127 -1.47 -8.94 12.16
C ARG A 127 -2.29 -10.13 12.53
N GLY A 128 -3.54 -10.18 12.24
CA GLY A 128 -4.37 -11.31 12.49
C GLY A 128 -4.26 -12.37 11.43
N GLY A 129 -3.19 -12.40 10.71
CA GLY A 129 -3.01 -13.45 9.74
C GLY A 129 -3.66 -13.14 8.43
N GLY A 130 -3.94 -11.91 8.21
CA GLY A 130 -4.53 -11.53 6.96
C GLY A 130 -5.95 -11.89 6.84
N MET A 131 -6.56 -12.29 7.92
CA MET A 131 -7.76 -12.65 7.75
C MET A 131 -8.69 -11.73 7.99
N GLY A 132 -9.21 -11.33 7.82
CA GLY A 132 -10.18 -10.61 8.12
C GLY A 132 -10.16 -9.22 8.01
N PHE A 133 -10.19 -8.69 6.86
CA PHE A 133 -10.29 -7.29 6.73
C PHE A 133 -11.51 -6.78 7.45
N THR A 134 -12.50 -7.60 7.66
CA THR A 134 -13.69 -7.13 8.28
C THR A 134 -13.61 -7.11 9.78
N ASP A 135 -12.58 -7.69 10.34
CA ASP A 135 -12.49 -7.70 11.78
C ASP A 135 -11.89 -6.46 12.31
N ILE A 136 -11.50 -5.54 11.50
CA ILE A 136 -10.83 -4.36 11.96
C ILE A 136 -11.82 -3.28 12.11
N VAL A 137 -11.78 -2.57 13.18
CA VAL A 137 -12.71 -1.56 13.40
C VAL A 137 -12.14 -0.25 13.28
#